data_7ebe3c3ff80255382246fe6334d15be8
#
_entry.id   7ebe3c3ff80255382246fe6334d15be8
#
_cell.length_a   1.000
_cell.length_b   1.000
_cell.length_c   1.000
_cell.angle_alpha   90.00
_cell.angle_beta   90.00
_cell.angle_gamma   90.00
#
_symmetry.space_group_name_H-M   'P 1'
#
loop_
_entity.id
_entity.type
_entity.pdbx_description
1 polymer ?
#
loop_
_entity_poly.entity_id
_entity_poly.type
_entity_poly.pdbx_seq_one_letter_code
_entity_poly.pdbx_strand_id
1 'polypeptide(L)'
;MVAMPEAQPAGAPTALRPDELVVLYDGVCGLCSRLVSFLLPRDRRRRFRFAALQGQLAAAILARHGVVPPPGDPQSIVLVQFPDTPEERLYFRSTAALRILRALPGAWPALALLLALPRVVRDWGYNLVANNRYRIFGRLDACTLPSPENRARFLE
;
A
#
# COMPACT_ATOMS: atom_id res chain seq x y z
N MET A 1 33.96 31.91 13.79
CA MET A 1 32.92 31.09 14.41
C MET A 1 31.90 30.80 13.31
N VAL A 2 32.11 29.68 12.59
CA VAL A 2 31.27 29.28 11.45
C VAL A 2 30.14 28.44 12.03
N ALA A 3 28.89 28.93 11.90
CA ALA A 3 27.72 28.18 12.27
C ALA A 3 27.61 26.98 11.37
N MET A 4 27.70 25.78 11.95
CA MET A 4 27.38 24.54 11.24
C MET A 4 25.87 24.54 10.93
N PRO A 5 25.45 24.18 9.71
CA PRO A 5 24.06 24.01 9.43
C PRO A 5 23.53 22.86 10.28
N GLU A 6 22.52 23.15 11.11
CA GLU A 6 21.77 22.16 11.83
C GLU A 6 21.21 21.14 10.82
N ALA A 7 21.63 19.90 10.98
CA ALA A 7 21.04 18.79 10.27
C ALA A 7 19.56 18.76 10.62
N GLN A 8 18.71 19.09 9.66
CA GLN A 8 17.28 18.89 9.78
C GLN A 8 17.03 17.41 10.09
N PRO A 9 16.25 17.08 11.13
CA PRO A 9 15.87 15.71 11.39
C PRO A 9 15.13 15.18 10.17
N ALA A 10 15.63 14.12 9.59
CA ALA A 10 15.00 13.38 8.51
C ALA A 10 13.59 12.97 8.95
N GLY A 11 12.56 13.48 8.24
CA GLY A 11 11.23 12.89 8.29
C GLY A 11 10.36 13.30 9.47
N ALA A 12 9.96 14.56 9.55
CA ALA A 12 8.61 14.80 10.04
C ALA A 12 7.64 14.07 9.08
N PRO A 13 6.68 13.27 9.59
CA PRO A 13 5.72 12.63 8.72
C PRO A 13 5.02 13.71 7.91
N THR A 14 5.22 13.69 6.60
CA THR A 14 4.51 14.61 5.70
C THR A 14 3.04 14.36 5.96
N ALA A 15 2.32 15.34 6.49
CA ALA A 15 0.91 15.22 6.77
C ALA A 15 0.20 14.69 5.50
N LEU A 16 -0.45 13.54 5.64
CA LEU A 16 -1.15 12.89 4.54
C LEU A 16 -2.35 13.74 4.15
N ARG A 17 -2.55 13.94 2.87
CA ARG A 17 -3.72 14.67 2.38
C ARG A 17 -4.93 13.73 2.34
N PRO A 18 -6.14 14.23 2.61
CA PRO A 18 -7.36 13.42 2.60
C PRO A 18 -7.65 12.73 1.26
N ASP A 19 -7.15 13.28 0.16
CA ASP A 19 -7.30 12.72 -1.19
C ASP A 19 -6.23 11.68 -1.55
N GLU A 20 -5.23 11.50 -0.70
CA GLU A 20 -4.19 10.48 -0.89
C GLU A 20 -4.68 9.09 -0.49
N LEU A 21 -4.08 8.08 -1.10
CA LEU A 21 -4.38 6.68 -0.89
C LEU A 21 -3.12 6.01 -0.37
N VAL A 22 -3.15 5.49 0.84
CA VAL A 22 -1.99 4.77 1.40
C VAL A 22 -2.14 3.29 1.12
N VAL A 23 -1.19 2.73 0.39
CA VAL A 23 -1.10 1.29 0.10
C VAL A 23 -0.09 0.68 1.06
N LEU A 24 -0.58 -0.09 2.01
CA LEU A 24 0.26 -0.91 2.86
C LEU A 24 0.53 -2.24 2.15
N TYR A 25 1.79 -2.57 1.98
CA TYR A 25 2.21 -3.73 1.19
C TYR A 25 3.26 -4.56 1.94
N ASP A 26 3.36 -5.84 1.58
CA ASP A 26 4.41 -6.70 2.12
C ASP A 26 5.75 -6.38 1.44
N GLY A 27 6.68 -5.81 2.20
CA GLY A 27 7.99 -5.35 1.71
C GLY A 27 8.91 -6.46 1.20
N VAL A 28 8.66 -7.71 1.56
CA VAL A 28 9.47 -8.87 1.11
C VAL A 28 8.79 -9.68 0.00
N CYS A 29 7.59 -9.28 -0.42
CA CYS A 29 6.82 -9.98 -1.43
C CYS A 29 7.12 -9.46 -2.84
N GLY A 30 7.61 -10.34 -3.74
CA GLY A 30 7.87 -9.98 -5.12
C GLY A 30 6.64 -9.52 -5.89
N LEU A 31 5.45 -10.06 -5.60
CA LEU A 31 4.19 -9.60 -6.19
C LEU A 31 3.86 -8.17 -5.77
N CYS A 32 4.01 -7.85 -4.48
CA CYS A 32 3.75 -6.52 -3.96
C CYS A 32 4.71 -5.47 -4.55
N SER A 33 5.98 -5.82 -4.68
CA SER A 33 6.97 -4.97 -5.34
C SER A 33 6.60 -4.70 -6.80
N ARG A 34 6.14 -5.72 -7.54
CA ARG A 34 5.64 -5.56 -8.92
C ARG A 34 4.39 -4.68 -8.99
N LEU A 35 3.48 -4.81 -8.02
CA LEU A 35 2.31 -3.94 -7.94
C LEU A 35 2.72 -2.47 -7.75
N VAL A 36 3.62 -2.19 -6.81
CA VAL A 36 4.15 -0.83 -6.60
C VAL A 36 4.77 -0.29 -7.87
N SER A 37 5.64 -1.08 -8.52
CA SER A 37 6.28 -0.70 -9.80
C SER A 37 5.27 -0.49 -10.92
N PHE A 38 4.14 -1.19 -10.91
CA PHE A 38 3.05 -1.02 -11.86
C PHE A 38 2.26 0.27 -11.60
N LEU A 39 2.04 0.62 -10.32
CA LEU A 39 1.25 1.78 -9.92
C LEU A 39 2.00 3.10 -10.14
N LEU A 40 3.29 3.13 -9.83
CA LEU A 40 4.11 4.34 -9.88
C LEU A 40 4.00 5.14 -11.19
N PRO A 41 4.20 4.54 -12.39
CA PRO A 41 4.13 5.28 -13.65
C PRO A 41 2.70 5.62 -14.08
N ARG A 42 1.69 4.92 -13.55
CA ARG A 42 0.28 5.11 -13.91
C ARG A 42 -0.42 6.15 -13.05
N ASP A 43 0.07 6.38 -11.87
CA ASP A 43 -0.47 7.38 -10.93
C ASP A 43 0.01 8.79 -11.29
N ARG A 44 -0.51 9.35 -12.36
CA ARG A 44 -0.16 10.70 -12.83
C ARG A 44 -0.49 11.80 -11.82
N ARG A 45 -1.47 11.58 -10.95
CA ARG A 45 -1.89 12.55 -9.93
C ARG A 45 -1.10 12.42 -8.64
N ARG A 46 -0.18 11.46 -8.54
CA ARG A 46 0.65 11.18 -7.36
C ARG A 46 -0.18 11.04 -6.07
N ARG A 47 -1.32 10.37 -6.16
CA ARG A 47 -2.22 10.15 -5.03
C ARG A 47 -1.83 8.95 -4.18
N PHE A 48 -1.10 7.99 -4.75
CA PHE A 48 -0.67 6.82 -4.01
C PHE A 48 0.57 7.10 -3.18
N ARG A 49 0.47 6.74 -1.89
CA ARG A 49 1.57 6.64 -0.95
C ARG A 49 1.75 5.17 -0.60
N PHE A 50 2.95 4.77 -0.30
CA PHE A 50 3.30 3.38 -0.05
C PHE A 50 3.98 3.25 1.30
N ALA A 51 3.59 2.25 2.09
CA ALA A 51 4.23 1.91 3.35
C ALA A 51 4.34 0.40 3.49
N ALA A 52 5.45 -0.07 4.05
CA ALA A 52 5.60 -1.48 4.34
C ALA A 52 4.71 -1.90 5.52
N LEU A 53 4.05 -3.06 5.42
CA LEU A 53 3.26 -3.62 6.53
C LEU A 53 4.11 -3.89 7.79
N GLN A 54 5.40 -4.08 7.60
CA GLN A 54 6.37 -4.26 8.68
C GLN A 54 6.80 -2.95 9.34
N GLY A 55 6.41 -1.80 8.76
CA GLY A 55 6.79 -0.47 9.23
C GLY A 55 5.95 0.04 10.40
N GLN A 56 6.47 1.04 11.10
CA GLN A 56 5.80 1.64 12.26
C GLN A 56 4.50 2.35 11.89
N LEU A 57 4.46 3.00 10.74
CA LEU A 57 3.25 3.69 10.25
C LEU A 57 2.11 2.71 10.02
N ALA A 58 2.38 1.57 9.37
CA ALA A 58 1.38 0.53 9.15
C ALA A 58 0.87 -0.04 10.48
N ALA A 59 1.78 -0.30 11.43
CA ALA A 59 1.40 -0.77 12.77
C ALA A 59 0.50 0.24 13.48
N ALA A 60 0.81 1.53 13.43
CA ALA A 60 0.00 2.59 14.04
C ALA A 60 -1.40 2.69 13.40
N ILE A 61 -1.49 2.63 12.06
CA ILE A 61 -2.77 2.68 11.35
C ILE A 61 -3.63 1.47 11.70
N LEU A 62 -3.07 0.27 11.64
CA LEU A 62 -3.80 -0.97 11.97
C LEU A 62 -4.27 -0.98 13.42
N ALA A 63 -3.42 -0.53 14.36
CA ALA A 63 -3.77 -0.45 15.78
C ALA A 63 -4.94 0.52 16.05
N ARG A 64 -4.98 1.67 15.38
CA ARG A 64 -6.11 2.63 15.48
C ARG A 64 -7.45 2.00 15.11
N HIS A 65 -7.42 1.05 14.18
CA HIS A 65 -8.62 0.33 13.71
C HIS A 65 -8.85 -1.00 14.45
N GLY A 66 -8.07 -1.29 15.49
CA GLY A 66 -8.19 -2.54 16.25
C GLY A 66 -7.86 -3.79 15.41
N VAL A 67 -7.11 -3.62 14.33
CA VAL A 67 -6.71 -4.72 13.46
C VAL A 67 -5.34 -5.24 13.92
N VAL A 68 -5.34 -6.45 14.44
CA VAL A 68 -4.11 -7.19 14.71
C VAL A 68 -3.95 -8.21 13.60
N PRO A 69 -2.94 -8.06 12.72
CA PRO A 69 -2.70 -9.07 11.70
C PRO A 69 -2.31 -10.38 12.39
N PRO A 70 -3.04 -11.48 12.12
CA PRO A 70 -2.64 -12.76 12.65
C PRO A 70 -1.26 -13.15 12.11
N PRO A 71 -0.39 -13.74 12.92
CA PRO A 71 0.91 -14.21 12.45
C PRO A 71 0.71 -15.23 11.32
N GLY A 72 1.29 -14.94 10.16
CA GLY A 72 1.18 -15.80 8.96
C GLY A 72 -0.03 -15.54 8.05
N ASP A 73 -0.89 -14.57 8.37
CA ASP A 73 -1.97 -14.19 7.45
C ASP A 73 -1.41 -13.49 6.21
N PRO A 74 -1.76 -13.96 5.00
CA PRO A 74 -1.35 -13.34 3.75
C PRO A 74 -2.11 -12.03 3.46
N GLN A 75 -2.20 -11.12 4.40
CA GLN A 75 -2.69 -9.76 4.13
C GLN A 75 -1.61 -9.02 3.33
N SER A 76 -1.53 -9.34 2.04
CA SER A 76 -0.49 -8.81 1.19
C SER A 76 -0.69 -7.34 0.83
N ILE A 77 -1.93 -6.84 0.91
CA ILE A 77 -2.27 -5.46 0.53
C ILE A 77 -3.40 -4.94 1.41
N VAL A 78 -3.18 -3.77 2.00
CA VAL A 78 -4.22 -2.99 2.67
C VAL A 78 -4.26 -1.61 2.03
N LEU A 79 -5.44 -1.13 1.69
CA LEU A 79 -5.66 0.22 1.21
C LEU A 79 -6.28 1.07 2.30
N VAL A 80 -5.66 2.20 2.60
CA VAL A 80 -6.18 3.23 3.50
C VAL A 80 -6.72 4.38 2.66
N GLN A 81 -7.98 4.71 2.83
CA GLN A 81 -8.61 5.89 2.25
C GLN A 81 -8.89 6.93 3.34
N PHE A 82 -8.79 8.20 2.97
CA PHE A 82 -8.94 9.34 3.89
C PHE A 82 -8.01 9.25 5.10
N PRO A 83 -6.69 9.05 4.86
CA PRO A 83 -5.74 8.86 5.96
C PRO A 83 -5.74 10.06 6.91
N ASP A 84 -5.52 9.78 8.19
CA ASP A 84 -5.46 10.77 9.27
C ASP A 84 -6.71 11.66 9.42
N THR A 85 -7.86 11.18 8.95
CA THR A 85 -9.15 11.85 9.12
C THR A 85 -10.12 10.98 9.93
N PRO A 86 -11.20 11.56 10.51
CA PRO A 86 -12.25 10.77 11.17
C PRO A 86 -12.96 9.78 10.24
N GLU A 87 -12.83 9.98 8.93
CA GLU A 87 -13.43 9.12 7.89
C GLU A 87 -12.47 8.05 7.37
N GLU A 88 -11.30 7.88 8.00
CA GLU A 88 -10.30 6.90 7.60
C GLU A 88 -10.90 5.50 7.49
N ARG A 89 -10.69 4.83 6.36
CA ARG A 89 -11.22 3.50 6.07
C ARG A 89 -10.14 2.58 5.55
N LEU A 90 -10.13 1.37 6.09
CA LEU A 90 -9.25 0.30 5.63
C LEU A 90 -10.01 -0.69 4.74
N TYR A 91 -9.35 -1.09 3.67
CA TYR A 91 -9.82 -2.13 2.77
C TYR A 91 -8.76 -3.20 2.64
N PHE A 92 -9.18 -4.44 2.58
CA PHE A 92 -8.32 -5.61 2.58
C PHE A 92 -8.51 -6.47 1.34
N ARG A 93 -7.50 -7.28 1.00
CA ARG A 93 -7.57 -8.34 -0.01
C ARG A 93 -8.10 -7.85 -1.36
N SER A 94 -9.08 -8.57 -1.92
CA SER A 94 -9.66 -8.26 -3.24
C SER A 94 -10.29 -6.87 -3.30
N THR A 95 -10.91 -6.42 -2.21
CA THR A 95 -11.52 -5.09 -2.15
C THR A 95 -10.47 -3.99 -2.22
N ALA A 96 -9.34 -4.14 -1.53
CA ALA A 96 -8.21 -3.21 -1.63
C ALA A 96 -7.66 -3.15 -3.06
N ALA A 97 -7.37 -4.31 -3.66
CA ALA A 97 -6.84 -4.40 -5.02
C ALA A 97 -7.76 -3.73 -6.06
N LEU A 98 -9.06 -4.01 -6.01
CA LEU A 98 -10.02 -3.44 -6.97
C LEU A 98 -10.23 -1.94 -6.77
N ARG A 99 -10.18 -1.44 -5.52
CA ARG A 99 -10.24 0.00 -5.24
C ARG A 99 -8.98 0.74 -5.70
N ILE A 100 -7.81 0.13 -5.59
CA ILE A 100 -6.57 0.64 -6.14
C ILE A 100 -6.70 0.78 -7.66
N LEU A 101 -7.16 -0.27 -8.35
CA LEU A 101 -7.37 -0.24 -9.80
C LEU A 101 -8.40 0.81 -10.21
N ARG A 102 -9.46 0.99 -9.42
CA ARG A 102 -10.47 2.04 -9.66
C ARG A 102 -9.88 3.45 -9.63
N ALA A 103 -8.83 3.68 -8.86
CA ALA A 103 -8.19 4.99 -8.75
C ALA A 103 -7.21 5.30 -9.89
N LEU A 104 -6.89 4.32 -10.74
CA LEU A 104 -6.01 4.49 -11.88
C LEU A 104 -6.74 5.10 -13.09
N PRO A 105 -6.04 5.85 -13.96
CA PRO A 105 -6.59 6.35 -15.21
C PRO A 105 -6.76 5.25 -16.26
N GLY A 106 -7.58 5.52 -17.29
CA GLY A 106 -7.77 4.62 -18.42
C GLY A 106 -8.86 3.56 -18.19
N ALA A 107 -8.64 2.34 -18.66
CA ALA A 107 -9.62 1.24 -18.58
C ALA A 107 -9.61 0.47 -17.24
N TRP A 108 -8.64 0.71 -16.38
CA TRP A 108 -8.49 0.00 -15.10
C TRP A 108 -9.71 0.12 -14.18
N PRO A 109 -10.41 1.27 -14.10
CA PRO A 109 -11.62 1.39 -13.31
C PRO A 109 -12.72 0.40 -13.70
N ALA A 110 -12.74 -0.10 -14.93
CA ALA A 110 -13.72 -1.11 -15.35
C ALA A 110 -13.61 -2.41 -14.53
N LEU A 111 -12.41 -2.76 -14.06
CA LEU A 111 -12.21 -3.92 -13.18
C LEU A 111 -12.89 -3.74 -11.81
N ALA A 112 -13.19 -2.50 -11.44
CA ALA A 112 -13.97 -2.26 -10.21
C ALA A 112 -15.42 -2.76 -10.30
N LEU A 113 -15.94 -3.08 -11.49
CA LEU A 113 -17.22 -3.76 -11.66
C LEU A 113 -17.22 -5.12 -10.95
N LEU A 114 -16.06 -5.76 -10.81
CA LEU A 114 -15.92 -6.97 -10.02
C LEU A 114 -16.26 -6.78 -8.53
N LEU A 115 -16.32 -5.53 -8.04
CA LEU A 115 -16.82 -5.25 -6.69
C LEU A 115 -18.29 -5.62 -6.51
N ALA A 116 -19.07 -5.75 -7.60
CA ALA A 116 -20.44 -6.25 -7.57
C ALA A 116 -20.53 -7.74 -7.25
N LEU A 117 -19.46 -8.51 -7.48
CA LEU A 117 -19.41 -9.91 -7.10
C LEU A 117 -19.38 -10.08 -5.57
N PRO A 118 -19.97 -11.17 -5.03
CA PRO A 118 -19.88 -11.48 -3.61
C PRO A 118 -18.41 -11.57 -3.13
N ARG A 119 -18.15 -11.02 -1.94
CA ARG A 119 -16.79 -11.03 -1.36
C ARG A 119 -16.17 -12.42 -1.32
N VAL A 120 -16.96 -13.43 -0.99
CA VAL A 120 -16.51 -14.82 -0.86
C VAL A 120 -15.83 -15.30 -2.16
N VAL A 121 -16.45 -15.02 -3.32
CA VAL A 121 -15.92 -15.41 -4.63
C VAL A 121 -14.63 -14.66 -4.95
N ARG A 122 -14.62 -13.35 -4.74
CA ARG A 122 -13.45 -12.51 -5.00
C ARG A 122 -12.26 -12.85 -4.11
N ASP A 123 -12.53 -13.03 -2.83
CA ASP A 123 -11.50 -13.33 -1.84
C ASP A 123 -10.97 -14.75 -2.00
N TRP A 124 -11.78 -15.70 -2.48
CA TRP A 124 -11.29 -17.01 -2.85
C TRP A 124 -10.22 -16.93 -3.96
N GLY A 125 -10.51 -16.20 -5.05
CA GLY A 125 -9.54 -15.98 -6.11
C GLY A 125 -8.29 -15.21 -5.65
N TYR A 126 -8.50 -14.18 -4.82
CA TYR A 126 -7.40 -13.42 -4.22
C TYR A 126 -6.52 -14.30 -3.32
N ASN A 127 -7.11 -15.11 -2.46
CA ASN A 127 -6.39 -15.99 -1.54
C ASN A 127 -5.59 -17.06 -2.30
N LEU A 128 -6.11 -17.54 -3.42
CA LEU A 128 -5.38 -18.49 -4.27
C LEU A 128 -4.04 -17.88 -4.74
N VAL A 129 -4.05 -16.64 -5.20
CA VAL A 129 -2.85 -15.92 -5.61
C VAL A 129 -1.99 -15.56 -4.39
N ALA A 130 -2.60 -15.03 -3.33
CA ALA A 130 -1.91 -14.58 -2.13
C ALA A 130 -1.18 -15.73 -1.42
N ASN A 131 -1.80 -16.89 -1.30
CA ASN A 131 -1.19 -18.07 -0.66
C ASN A 131 -0.01 -18.64 -1.46
N ASN A 132 -0.01 -18.44 -2.78
CA ASN A 132 1.03 -18.92 -3.66
C ASN A 132 2.02 -17.80 -4.08
N ARG A 133 1.86 -16.57 -3.58
CA ARG A 133 2.64 -15.40 -4.04
C ARG A 133 4.14 -15.56 -3.91
N TYR A 134 4.61 -16.14 -2.82
CA TYR A 134 6.05 -16.38 -2.63
C TYR A 134 6.59 -17.49 -3.54
N ARG A 135 5.75 -18.48 -3.85
CA ARG A 135 6.11 -19.58 -4.74
C ARG A 135 6.18 -19.13 -6.20
N ILE A 136 5.24 -18.24 -6.61
CA ILE A 136 5.11 -17.79 -8.00
C ILE A 136 6.00 -16.58 -8.28
N PHE A 137 6.08 -15.62 -7.35
CA PHE A 137 6.74 -14.33 -7.52
C PHE A 137 8.05 -14.19 -6.73
N GLY A 138 8.35 -15.16 -5.88
CA GLY A 138 9.55 -15.18 -5.03
C GLY A 138 9.45 -14.27 -3.79
N ARG A 139 10.42 -14.43 -2.89
CA ARG A 139 10.69 -13.51 -1.79
C ARG A 139 11.87 -12.65 -2.16
N LEU A 140 11.81 -11.39 -1.78
CA LEU A 140 12.91 -10.45 -1.92
C LEU A 140 13.64 -10.35 -0.58
N ASP A 141 14.98 -10.35 -0.60
CA ASP A 141 15.78 -10.19 0.61
C ASP A 141 15.68 -8.77 1.19
N ALA A 142 15.34 -7.80 0.35
CA ALA A 142 15.08 -6.43 0.73
C ALA A 142 14.05 -5.78 -0.20
N CYS A 143 13.33 -4.78 0.33
CA CYS A 143 12.48 -3.92 -0.49
C CYS A 143 13.34 -3.22 -1.55
N THR A 144 12.95 -3.30 -2.81
CA THR A 144 13.62 -2.55 -3.88
C THR A 144 13.53 -1.06 -3.55
N LEU A 145 14.68 -0.43 -3.34
CA LEU A 145 14.73 1.00 -3.04
C LEU A 145 14.06 1.78 -4.18
N PRO A 146 13.12 2.66 -3.87
CA PRO A 146 12.48 3.49 -4.87
C PRO A 146 13.50 4.41 -5.52
N SER A 147 13.26 4.75 -6.80
CA SER A 147 14.07 5.79 -7.45
C SER A 147 14.00 7.10 -6.64
N PRO A 148 15.03 7.96 -6.72
CA PRO A 148 15.04 9.23 -5.98
C PRO A 148 13.78 10.07 -6.14
N GLU A 149 13.18 10.05 -7.35
CA GLU A 149 11.96 10.77 -7.69
C GLU A 149 10.72 10.26 -6.95
N ASN A 150 10.71 8.98 -6.61
CA ASN A 150 9.58 8.33 -5.97
C ASN A 150 9.76 8.17 -4.45
N ARG A 151 10.95 8.49 -3.93
CA ARG A 151 11.28 8.29 -2.52
C ARG A 151 10.30 9.01 -1.58
N ALA A 152 9.85 10.21 -1.93
CA ALA A 152 8.85 10.97 -1.17
C ALA A 152 7.45 10.32 -1.12
N ARG A 153 7.20 9.29 -1.93
CA ARG A 153 5.93 8.54 -1.96
C ARG A 153 5.93 7.34 -1.04
N PHE A 154 7.09 6.98 -0.51
CA PHE A 154 7.26 5.89 0.44
C PHE A 154 7.32 6.46 1.84
N LEU A 155 6.45 5.96 2.70
CA LEU A 155 6.29 6.35 4.10
C LEU A 155 6.94 5.27 4.95
N GLU A 156 7.73 5.68 5.93
CA GLU A 156 8.39 4.77 6.88
C GLU A 156 7.62 4.65 8.20
#